data_65c5fe033b9b35fe1787ff6e88d7b43d
#
_entry.id   65c5fe033b9b35fe1787ff6e88d7b43d
#
_cell.length_a   1.000
_cell.length_b   1.000
_cell.length_c   1.000
_cell.angle_alpha   90.00
_cell.angle_beta   90.00
_cell.angle_gamma   90.00
#
_symmetry.space_group_name_H-M   'P 1'
#
loop_
_entity.id
_entity.type
_entity.pdbx_description
1 polymer ?
#
loop_
_entity_poly.entity_id
_entity_poly.type
_entity_poly.pdbx_seq_one_letter_code
_entity_poly.pdbx_strand_id
1 'polypeptide(L)'
;SLGPVPVACFAINLPASLVRHLAAPSAATFLAPSGTFWQGASQIISPIGLRGEVQWEITLLRPGVNFALIHQNSFIQGRFELGRNNHRISLAGQVDTATLSPLLTRYDLFVPGTFDLTSTDLTLGPTGLFMTAPSELQWSGGRTRYILANRRYEALMPPLIAIIGARDNGVLEAKIKISAEETTPLLVLRLRPNGDVYLGVTRGMLRLANYPWSGNEAESDMIFEVERKLTQTST
;
A
#
# COMPACT_ATOMS: atom_id res chain seq x y z
N SER A 1 -28.26 29.16 32.72
CA SER A 1 -28.20 28.13 31.68
C SER A 1 -27.23 28.59 30.60
N LEU A 2 -26.03 28.06 30.62
CA LEU A 2 -25.06 28.22 29.56
C LEU A 2 -25.56 27.36 28.38
N GLY A 3 -25.99 28.04 27.30
CA GLY A 3 -26.55 27.41 26.13
C GLY A 3 -25.53 26.52 25.37
N PRO A 4 -25.96 25.67 24.39
CA PRO A 4 -25.13 24.68 23.70
C PRO A 4 -24.03 25.28 22.83
N VAL A 5 -23.96 26.60 22.64
CA VAL A 5 -23.00 27.31 21.80
C VAL A 5 -21.54 27.17 22.23
N PRO A 6 -21.14 27.23 23.52
CA PRO A 6 -19.73 27.12 23.88
C PRO A 6 -19.14 25.73 23.68
N VAL A 7 -19.92 24.66 23.80
CA VAL A 7 -19.43 23.27 23.61
C VAL A 7 -19.17 22.99 22.11
N ALA A 8 -20.04 23.50 21.23
CA ALA A 8 -19.84 23.36 19.78
C ALA A 8 -18.62 24.14 19.30
N CYS A 9 -18.38 25.35 19.79
CA CYS A 9 -17.20 26.14 19.48
C CYS A 9 -15.90 25.50 19.99
N PHE A 10 -15.93 24.80 21.13
CA PHE A 10 -14.76 24.09 21.66
C PHE A 10 -14.43 22.85 20.83
N ALA A 11 -15.45 22.10 20.38
CA ALA A 11 -15.29 20.94 19.54
C ALA A 11 -14.77 21.31 18.14
N ILE A 12 -15.13 22.48 17.60
CA ILE A 12 -14.70 22.95 16.27
C ILE A 12 -13.20 23.35 16.26
N ASN A 13 -12.65 23.79 17.38
CA ASN A 13 -11.29 24.32 17.51
C ASN A 13 -10.31 23.36 18.21
N LEU A 14 -10.60 22.07 18.28
CA LEU A 14 -9.65 21.10 18.82
C LEU A 14 -8.33 21.14 18.01
N PRO A 15 -7.17 21.31 18.67
CA PRO A 15 -5.90 21.45 17.97
C PRO A 15 -5.48 20.13 17.30
N ALA A 16 -4.84 20.23 16.14
CA ALA A 16 -4.31 19.10 15.38
C ALA A 16 -3.32 18.23 16.19
N SER A 17 -2.68 18.81 17.23
CA SER A 17 -1.76 18.07 18.10
C SER A 17 -2.41 16.86 18.81
N LEU A 18 -3.75 16.84 18.96
CA LEU A 18 -4.47 15.68 19.50
C LEU A 18 -4.36 14.44 18.62
N VAL A 19 -4.21 14.60 17.30
CA VAL A 19 -4.02 13.46 16.36
C VAL A 19 -2.80 12.65 16.77
N ARG A 20 -1.74 13.31 17.23
CA ARG A 20 -0.51 12.64 17.67
C ARG A 20 -0.72 11.70 18.87
N HIS A 21 -1.69 12.02 19.75
CA HIS A 21 -2.00 11.20 20.92
C HIS A 21 -3.00 10.09 20.63
N LEU A 22 -3.84 10.27 19.60
CA LEU A 22 -4.86 9.29 19.20
C LEU A 22 -4.33 8.27 18.18
N ALA A 23 -3.30 8.63 17.38
CA ALA A 23 -2.66 7.71 16.47
C ALA A 23 -1.89 6.64 17.25
N ALA A 24 -2.09 5.37 16.88
CA ALA A 24 -1.39 4.27 17.50
C ALA A 24 0.15 4.48 17.41
N PRO A 25 0.89 4.44 18.53
CA PRO A 25 2.31 4.82 18.56
C PRO A 25 3.22 3.91 17.69
N SER A 26 2.70 2.76 17.25
CA SER A 26 3.42 1.81 16.40
C SER A 26 3.31 2.07 14.89
N ALA A 27 2.40 2.93 14.44
CA ALA A 27 2.09 3.08 13.03
C ALA A 27 2.94 4.16 12.32
N ALA A 28 3.09 5.34 12.93
CA ALA A 28 3.88 6.44 12.39
C ALA A 28 4.12 7.51 13.46
N THR A 29 5.19 8.30 13.31
CA THR A 29 5.46 9.47 14.14
C THR A 29 4.95 10.72 13.45
N PHE A 30 4.03 11.45 14.08
CA PHE A 30 3.52 12.73 13.62
C PHE A 30 4.38 13.86 14.16
N LEU A 31 4.89 14.72 13.27
CA LEU A 31 5.75 15.84 13.59
C LEU A 31 5.09 17.15 13.18
N ALA A 32 5.19 18.17 14.04
CA ALA A 32 4.72 19.53 13.75
C ALA A 32 3.27 19.58 13.19
N PRO A 33 2.27 18.98 13.87
CA PRO A 33 0.90 19.04 13.40
C PRO A 33 0.41 20.50 13.39
N SER A 34 -0.30 20.87 12.33
CA SER A 34 -0.88 22.20 12.10
C SER A 34 -2.37 22.08 11.77
N GLY A 35 -3.11 23.17 12.00
CA GLY A 35 -4.55 23.21 11.78
C GLY A 35 -5.36 22.76 13.00
N THR A 36 -6.52 22.19 12.76
CA THR A 36 -7.45 21.70 13.77
C THR A 36 -7.52 20.16 13.77
N PHE A 37 -8.15 19.59 14.78
CA PHE A 37 -8.45 18.15 14.79
C PHE A 37 -9.28 17.72 13.57
N TRP A 38 -10.19 18.56 13.12
CA TRP A 38 -11.11 18.28 12.01
C TRP A 38 -10.45 18.41 10.64
N GLN A 39 -9.51 19.32 10.51
CA GLN A 39 -8.75 19.57 9.27
C GLN A 39 -7.35 20.04 9.63
N GLY A 40 -6.34 19.33 9.12
CA GLY A 40 -4.97 19.67 9.44
C GLY A 40 -3.96 18.97 8.54
N ALA A 41 -2.71 19.25 8.85
CA ALA A 41 -1.55 18.61 8.20
C ALA A 41 -0.47 18.28 9.24
N SER A 42 0.34 17.27 8.95
CA SER A 42 1.48 16.90 9.77
C SER A 42 2.53 16.21 8.92
N GLN A 43 3.80 16.42 9.24
CA GLN A 43 4.85 15.55 8.73
C GLN A 43 4.78 14.20 9.42
N ILE A 44 4.95 13.12 8.67
CA ILE A 44 4.96 11.76 9.20
C ILE A 44 6.27 11.05 8.87
N ILE A 45 6.70 10.21 9.79
CA ILE A 45 7.79 9.26 9.59
C ILE A 45 7.26 7.88 9.97
N SER A 46 7.24 6.97 9.00
CA SER A 46 6.84 5.59 9.26
C SER A 46 7.97 4.80 9.94
N PRO A 47 7.67 3.68 10.64
CA PRO A 47 8.70 2.81 11.24
C PRO A 47 9.70 2.23 10.24
N ILE A 48 9.32 2.14 8.98
CA ILE A 48 10.17 1.66 7.88
C ILE A 48 10.99 2.78 7.22
N GLY A 49 10.95 4.01 7.76
CA GLY A 49 11.73 5.14 7.28
C GLY A 49 11.11 5.94 6.13
N LEU A 50 9.88 5.62 5.72
CA LEU A 50 9.16 6.45 4.75
C LEU A 50 8.76 7.78 5.42
N ARG A 51 8.96 8.88 4.69
CA ARG A 51 8.61 10.24 5.14
C ARG A 51 7.59 10.83 4.19
N GLY A 52 6.80 11.76 4.69
CA GLY A 52 5.83 12.48 3.88
C GLY A 52 5.03 13.48 4.71
N GLU A 53 4.18 14.20 4.04
CA GLU A 53 3.17 15.03 4.67
C GLU A 53 1.81 14.32 4.57
N VAL A 54 1.11 14.21 5.69
CA VAL A 54 -0.27 13.79 5.73
C VAL A 54 -1.16 15.01 5.93
N GLN A 55 -2.18 15.14 5.10
CA GLN A 55 -3.27 16.08 5.26
C GLN A 55 -4.53 15.30 5.58
N TRP A 56 -5.41 15.83 6.43
CA TRP A 56 -6.67 15.17 6.78
C TRP A 56 -7.82 16.17 6.91
N GLU A 57 -9.01 15.66 6.63
CA GLU A 57 -10.28 16.32 6.85
C GLU A 57 -11.30 15.30 7.39
N ILE A 58 -11.82 15.55 8.59
CA ILE A 58 -12.82 14.70 9.22
C ILE A 58 -14.22 15.24 8.86
N THR A 59 -15.06 14.37 8.30
CA THR A 59 -16.43 14.70 7.93
C THR A 59 -17.41 14.05 8.90
N LEU A 60 -18.37 14.83 9.44
CA LEU A 60 -19.36 14.37 10.42
C LEU A 60 -20.65 13.85 9.80
N LEU A 61 -21.08 14.43 8.66
CA LEU A 61 -22.32 14.02 7.98
C LEU A 61 -22.26 12.59 7.44
N ARG A 62 -21.07 12.16 7.00
CA ARG A 62 -20.74 10.78 6.73
C ARG A 62 -19.47 10.49 7.50
N PRO A 63 -19.56 9.85 8.70
CA PRO A 63 -18.41 9.67 9.56
C PRO A 63 -17.24 9.06 8.83
N GLY A 64 -16.19 9.84 8.66
CA GLY A 64 -15.02 9.42 7.92
C GLY A 64 -13.93 10.48 7.88
N VAL A 65 -12.78 10.07 7.39
CA VAL A 65 -11.58 10.89 7.24
C VAL A 65 -11.14 10.86 5.79
N ASN A 66 -11.16 11.99 5.11
CA ASN A 66 -10.42 12.16 3.88
C ASN A 66 -8.97 12.42 4.25
N PHE A 67 -8.03 11.80 3.53
CA PHE A 67 -6.61 12.03 3.76
C PHE A 67 -5.85 12.10 2.44
N ALA A 68 -4.75 12.81 2.46
CA ALA A 68 -3.75 12.82 1.39
C ALA A 68 -2.36 12.62 2.01
N LEU A 69 -1.56 11.77 1.37
CA LEU A 69 -0.14 11.57 1.64
C LEU A 69 0.65 12.16 0.49
N ILE A 70 1.55 13.07 0.80
CA ILE A 70 2.35 13.80 -0.19
C ILE A 70 3.83 13.64 0.17
N HIS A 71 4.63 13.22 -0.80
CA HIS A 71 6.08 13.19 -0.66
C HIS A 71 6.74 13.35 -2.03
N GLN A 72 7.45 14.46 -2.25
CA GLN A 72 8.10 14.76 -3.53
C GLN A 72 7.12 14.61 -4.72
N ASN A 73 7.37 13.63 -5.60
CA ASN A 73 6.54 13.30 -6.76
C ASN A 73 5.47 12.24 -6.48
N SER A 74 5.28 11.88 -5.21
CA SER A 74 4.30 10.87 -4.79
C SER A 74 3.09 11.53 -4.15
N PHE A 75 1.91 11.07 -4.52
CA PHE A 75 0.64 11.53 -3.99
C PHE A 75 -0.31 10.35 -3.87
N ILE A 76 -0.81 10.11 -2.67
CA ILE A 76 -1.86 9.13 -2.39
C ILE A 76 -2.98 9.87 -1.67
N GLN A 77 -4.17 9.76 -2.19
CA GLN A 77 -5.38 10.25 -1.55
C GLN A 77 -6.28 9.08 -1.17
N GLY A 78 -7.05 9.27 -0.12
CA GLY A 78 -7.99 8.25 0.30
C GLY A 78 -9.07 8.79 1.20
N ARG A 79 -10.03 7.92 1.45
CA ARG A 79 -11.11 8.15 2.40
C ARG A 79 -11.26 6.90 3.26
N PHE A 80 -11.28 7.10 4.55
CA PHE A 80 -11.64 6.09 5.53
C PHE A 80 -13.03 6.40 6.07
N GLU A 81 -13.99 5.48 5.91
CA GLU A 81 -15.35 5.60 6.40
C GLU A 81 -15.58 4.63 7.57
N LEU A 82 -16.08 5.19 8.67
CA LEU A 82 -16.44 4.42 9.85
C LEU A 82 -17.87 3.89 9.70
N GLY A 83 -18.02 2.60 9.50
CA GLY A 83 -19.31 1.92 9.60
C GLY A 83 -19.47 1.20 10.94
N ARG A 84 -20.68 0.79 11.27
CA ARG A 84 -20.97 0.12 12.55
C ARG A 84 -20.26 -1.23 12.69
N ASN A 85 -20.21 -2.02 11.62
CA ASN A 85 -19.57 -3.35 11.59
C ASN A 85 -18.56 -3.48 10.48
N ASN A 86 -18.55 -2.57 9.50
CA ASN A 86 -17.65 -2.59 8.36
C ASN A 86 -17.03 -1.22 8.18
N HIS A 87 -15.73 -1.16 8.00
CA HIS A 87 -15.02 0.06 7.66
C HIS A 87 -14.66 0.02 6.17
N ARG A 88 -14.83 1.14 5.49
CA ARG A 88 -14.46 1.26 4.07
C ARG A 88 -13.23 2.14 3.93
N ILE A 89 -12.33 1.74 3.08
CA ILE A 89 -11.12 2.48 2.72
C ILE A 89 -11.10 2.60 1.21
N SER A 90 -11.15 3.82 0.70
CA SER A 90 -10.92 4.12 -0.72
C SER A 90 -9.54 4.74 -0.86
N LEU A 91 -8.76 4.27 -1.83
CA LEU A 91 -7.39 4.74 -2.11
C LEU A 91 -7.21 4.96 -3.61
N ALA A 92 -6.51 6.02 -3.98
CA ALA A 92 -6.02 6.27 -5.32
C ALA A 92 -4.75 7.12 -5.27
N GLY A 93 -3.89 7.03 -6.27
CA GLY A 93 -2.72 7.90 -6.33
C GLY A 93 -1.56 7.35 -7.12
N GLN A 94 -0.48 8.11 -7.11
CA GLN A 94 0.77 7.78 -7.78
C GLN A 94 1.93 7.83 -6.77
N VAL A 95 2.81 6.85 -6.84
CA VAL A 95 4.00 6.76 -6.00
C VAL A 95 5.24 6.65 -6.88
N ASP A 96 6.13 7.62 -6.77
CA ASP A 96 7.48 7.50 -7.31
C ASP A 96 8.26 6.44 -6.51
N THR A 97 8.90 5.51 -7.21
CA THR A 97 9.67 4.44 -6.57
C THR A 97 10.82 4.96 -5.72
N ALA A 98 11.33 6.16 -5.98
CA ALA A 98 12.31 6.84 -5.12
C ALA A 98 11.79 7.03 -3.69
N THR A 99 10.48 7.27 -3.53
CA THR A 99 9.83 7.34 -2.20
C THR A 99 9.91 6.01 -1.45
N LEU A 100 9.87 4.88 -2.17
CA LEU A 100 9.95 3.54 -1.60
C LEU A 100 11.40 3.05 -1.39
N SER A 101 12.39 3.84 -1.79
CA SER A 101 13.82 3.47 -1.72
C SER A 101 14.25 2.93 -0.34
N PRO A 102 13.84 3.50 0.83
CA PRO A 102 14.23 2.96 2.13
C PRO A 102 13.74 1.52 2.36
N LEU A 103 12.59 1.16 1.76
CA LEU A 103 12.05 -0.20 1.83
C LEU A 103 12.77 -1.11 0.84
N LEU A 104 12.91 -0.70 -0.41
CA LEU A 104 13.49 -1.50 -1.50
C LEU A 104 14.96 -1.85 -1.25
N THR A 105 15.73 -0.91 -0.69
CA THR A 105 17.14 -1.11 -0.36
C THR A 105 17.36 -2.23 0.67
N ARG A 106 16.39 -2.47 1.57
CA ARG A 106 16.48 -3.59 2.53
C ARG A 106 16.47 -4.96 1.87
N TYR A 107 15.98 -5.03 0.65
CA TYR A 107 15.91 -6.26 -0.16
C TYR A 107 16.90 -6.25 -1.32
N ASP A 108 17.88 -5.32 -1.30
CA ASP A 108 18.84 -5.14 -2.39
C ASP A 108 18.16 -4.99 -3.76
N LEU A 109 17.04 -4.30 -3.78
CA LEU A 109 16.20 -4.10 -4.96
C LEU A 109 16.16 -2.62 -5.34
N PHE A 110 16.46 -2.33 -6.58
CA PHE A 110 16.30 -1.03 -7.20
C PHE A 110 15.27 -1.13 -8.33
N VAL A 111 14.15 -0.46 -8.17
CA VAL A 111 13.03 -0.42 -9.12
C VAL A 111 12.80 1.05 -9.48
N PRO A 112 13.05 1.49 -10.71
CA PRO A 112 12.79 2.86 -11.14
C PRO A 112 11.32 3.05 -11.54
N GLY A 113 10.94 4.31 -11.81
CA GLY A 113 9.64 4.66 -12.37
C GLY A 113 8.58 4.98 -11.32
N THR A 114 7.33 4.80 -11.70
CA THR A 114 6.17 5.17 -10.89
C THR A 114 5.19 4.01 -10.78
N PHE A 115 4.51 3.96 -9.64
CA PHE A 115 3.33 3.12 -9.43
C PHE A 115 2.09 4.00 -9.46
N ASP A 116 1.11 3.66 -10.29
CA ASP A 116 -0.19 4.31 -10.40
C ASP A 116 -1.27 3.36 -9.89
N LEU A 117 -1.94 3.76 -8.80
CA LEU A 117 -3.08 3.04 -8.24
C LEU A 117 -4.37 3.72 -8.70
N THR A 118 -5.11 3.05 -9.56
CA THR A 118 -6.50 3.40 -9.83
C THR A 118 -7.34 3.19 -8.57
N SER A 119 -8.46 3.89 -8.46
CA SER A 119 -9.32 3.84 -7.28
C SER A 119 -9.54 2.40 -6.79
N THR A 120 -9.23 2.18 -5.53
CA THR A 120 -9.40 0.89 -4.84
C THR A 120 -10.36 1.08 -3.68
N ASP A 121 -11.42 0.27 -3.63
CA ASP A 121 -12.37 0.25 -2.52
C ASP A 121 -12.24 -1.06 -1.73
N LEU A 122 -11.74 -0.93 -0.51
CA LEU A 122 -11.58 -2.01 0.45
C LEU A 122 -12.64 -1.88 1.54
N THR A 123 -13.27 -2.98 1.90
CA THR A 123 -14.15 -3.07 3.06
C THR A 123 -13.54 -4.02 4.08
N LEU A 124 -13.26 -3.51 5.27
CA LEU A 124 -12.82 -4.30 6.41
C LEU A 124 -14.04 -4.68 7.25
N GLY A 125 -14.39 -5.95 7.24
CA GLY A 125 -15.46 -6.53 8.04
C GLY A 125 -14.94 -7.46 9.14
N PRO A 126 -15.84 -8.00 9.99
CA PRO A 126 -15.48 -8.93 11.06
C PRO A 126 -14.75 -10.20 10.59
N THR A 127 -14.99 -10.62 9.36
CA THR A 127 -14.45 -11.85 8.75
C THR A 127 -13.26 -11.61 7.83
N GLY A 128 -12.80 -10.36 7.67
CA GLY A 128 -11.64 -10.03 6.86
C GLY A 128 -11.84 -8.86 5.91
N LEU A 129 -10.93 -8.76 4.93
CA LEU A 129 -10.94 -7.75 3.89
C LEU A 129 -11.74 -8.22 2.67
N PHE A 130 -12.57 -7.32 2.14
CA PHE A 130 -13.38 -7.54 0.95
C PHE A 130 -13.15 -6.42 -0.05
N MET A 131 -13.32 -6.74 -1.33
CA MET A 131 -13.33 -5.76 -2.42
C MET A 131 -14.60 -5.95 -3.24
N THR A 132 -15.26 -4.86 -3.59
CA THR A 132 -16.47 -4.89 -4.43
C THR A 132 -16.11 -5.14 -5.90
N ALA A 133 -14.96 -4.64 -6.33
CA ALA A 133 -14.42 -4.83 -7.67
C ALA A 133 -12.89 -4.98 -7.60
N PRO A 134 -12.28 -5.66 -8.57
CA PRO A 134 -10.84 -5.68 -8.71
C PRO A 134 -10.29 -4.27 -8.91
N SER A 135 -9.11 -4.03 -8.38
CA SER A 135 -8.35 -2.80 -8.52
C SER A 135 -7.12 -3.04 -9.38
N GLU A 136 -6.62 -1.99 -9.99
CA GLU A 136 -5.45 -2.04 -10.85
C GLU A 136 -4.34 -1.14 -10.31
N LEU A 137 -3.14 -1.71 -10.20
CA LEU A 137 -1.92 -1.00 -9.91
C LEU A 137 -0.98 -1.16 -11.11
N GLN A 138 -0.61 -0.06 -11.74
CA GLN A 138 0.33 -0.04 -12.86
C GLN A 138 1.71 0.38 -12.38
N TRP A 139 2.74 -0.27 -12.89
CA TRP A 139 4.13 0.17 -12.78
C TRP A 139 4.67 0.55 -14.16
N SER A 140 5.33 1.69 -14.25
CA SER A 140 5.82 2.24 -15.54
C SER A 140 6.97 1.45 -16.17
N GLY A 141 7.54 0.46 -15.47
CA GLY A 141 8.70 -0.29 -15.95
C GLY A 141 10.01 0.47 -15.78
N GLY A 142 11.07 -0.09 -16.37
CA GLY A 142 12.40 0.52 -16.40
C GLY A 142 13.52 -0.45 -16.05
N ARG A 143 14.74 0.09 -15.92
CA ARG A 143 15.96 -0.69 -15.64
C ARG A 143 16.04 -1.07 -14.16
N THR A 144 15.61 -2.27 -13.86
CA THR A 144 15.59 -2.85 -12.50
C THR A 144 16.93 -3.52 -12.21
N ARG A 145 17.42 -3.32 -10.98
CA ARG A 145 18.64 -3.99 -10.47
C ARG A 145 18.30 -4.69 -9.16
N TYR A 146 18.84 -5.89 -8.98
CA TYR A 146 18.61 -6.67 -7.77
C TYR A 146 19.81 -7.58 -7.46
N ILE A 147 19.94 -7.99 -6.20
CA ILE A 147 20.95 -8.94 -5.74
C ILE A 147 20.22 -10.22 -5.30
N LEU A 148 20.62 -11.35 -5.85
CA LEU A 148 20.13 -12.66 -5.45
C LEU A 148 21.31 -13.64 -5.35
N ALA A 149 21.39 -14.40 -4.26
CA ALA A 149 22.49 -15.31 -3.97
C ALA A 149 23.88 -14.66 -4.14
N ASN A 150 24.05 -13.43 -3.62
CA ASN A 150 25.27 -12.61 -3.70
C ASN A 150 25.70 -12.26 -5.14
N ARG A 151 24.83 -12.41 -6.12
CA ARG A 151 25.08 -11.99 -7.51
C ARG A 151 24.16 -10.83 -7.87
N ARG A 152 24.73 -9.86 -8.59
CA ARG A 152 24.01 -8.69 -9.07
C ARG A 152 23.43 -8.99 -10.45
N TYR A 153 22.15 -8.67 -10.61
CA TYR A 153 21.41 -8.82 -11.86
C TYR A 153 20.82 -7.48 -12.28
N GLU A 154 20.62 -7.32 -13.57
CA GLU A 154 19.96 -6.15 -14.15
C GLU A 154 19.06 -6.61 -15.29
N ALA A 155 17.86 -6.01 -15.37
CA ALA A 155 16.91 -6.28 -16.42
C ALA A 155 16.19 -4.98 -16.82
N LEU A 156 15.92 -4.82 -18.11
CA LEU A 156 15.02 -3.80 -18.61
C LEU A 156 13.59 -4.38 -18.58
N MET A 157 12.83 -3.96 -17.58
CA MET A 157 11.48 -4.45 -17.37
C MET A 157 10.47 -3.61 -18.16
N PRO A 158 9.51 -4.23 -18.86
CA PRO A 158 8.39 -3.51 -19.43
C PRO A 158 7.48 -2.95 -18.32
N PRO A 159 6.53 -2.08 -18.64
CA PRO A 159 5.43 -1.76 -17.75
C PRO A 159 4.71 -3.03 -17.30
N LEU A 160 4.31 -3.07 -16.02
CA LEU A 160 3.59 -4.21 -15.44
C LEU A 160 2.29 -3.72 -14.81
N ILE A 161 1.30 -4.60 -14.82
CA ILE A 161 -0.02 -4.37 -14.23
C ILE A 161 -0.27 -5.42 -13.16
N ALA A 162 -0.64 -4.98 -11.97
CA ALA A 162 -1.14 -5.84 -10.91
C ALA A 162 -2.67 -5.72 -10.82
N ILE A 163 -3.37 -6.81 -11.01
CA ILE A 163 -4.82 -6.91 -10.76
C ILE A 163 -5.01 -7.43 -9.34
N ILE A 164 -5.59 -6.59 -8.50
CA ILE A 164 -5.79 -6.85 -7.06
C ILE A 164 -7.26 -7.19 -6.84
N GLY A 165 -7.54 -8.29 -6.18
CA GLY A 165 -8.89 -8.71 -5.85
C GLY A 165 -8.95 -9.43 -4.51
N ALA A 166 -10.15 -9.53 -3.94
CA ALA A 166 -10.41 -10.34 -2.76
C ALA A 166 -11.03 -11.67 -3.17
N ARG A 167 -10.59 -12.75 -2.55
CA ARG A 167 -11.21 -14.07 -2.65
C ARG A 167 -12.27 -14.25 -1.55
N ASP A 168 -13.15 -15.23 -1.70
CA ASP A 168 -14.28 -15.49 -0.80
C ASP A 168 -13.89 -15.69 0.67
N ASN A 169 -12.66 -16.08 0.95
CA ASN A 169 -12.12 -16.28 2.31
C ASN A 169 -11.40 -15.07 2.89
N GLY A 170 -11.56 -13.86 2.32
CA GLY A 170 -10.91 -12.63 2.78
C GLY A 170 -9.41 -12.53 2.43
N VAL A 171 -8.90 -13.42 1.58
CA VAL A 171 -7.53 -13.35 1.05
C VAL A 171 -7.48 -12.28 -0.04
N LEU A 172 -6.61 -11.28 0.11
CA LEU A 172 -6.26 -10.38 -0.99
C LEU A 172 -5.27 -11.08 -1.91
N GLU A 173 -5.56 -11.09 -3.20
CA GLU A 173 -4.66 -11.63 -4.22
C GLU A 173 -4.33 -10.56 -5.25
N ALA A 174 -3.05 -10.39 -5.54
CA ALA A 174 -2.56 -9.57 -6.64
C ALA A 174 -1.87 -10.47 -7.67
N LYS A 175 -2.29 -10.36 -8.93
CA LYS A 175 -1.68 -11.03 -10.08
C LYS A 175 -0.98 -9.99 -10.93
N ILE A 176 0.35 -10.10 -11.04
CA ILE A 176 1.18 -9.19 -11.81
C ILE A 176 1.40 -9.76 -13.20
N LYS A 177 1.16 -8.95 -14.24
CA LYS A 177 1.18 -9.32 -15.65
C LYS A 177 1.82 -8.22 -16.49
N ILE A 178 2.13 -8.49 -17.76
CA ILE A 178 2.55 -7.45 -18.73
C ILE A 178 1.32 -6.67 -19.25
N SER A 179 0.20 -7.34 -19.44
CA SER A 179 -1.05 -6.70 -19.85
C SER A 179 -2.26 -7.29 -19.11
N ALA A 180 -3.38 -6.57 -19.11
CA ALA A 180 -4.60 -7.01 -18.45
C ALA A 180 -5.21 -8.26 -19.13
N GLU A 181 -5.03 -8.39 -20.45
CA GLU A 181 -5.57 -9.49 -21.26
C GLU A 181 -4.81 -10.79 -21.05
N GLU A 182 -3.57 -10.76 -20.56
CA GLU A 182 -2.81 -11.97 -20.31
C GLU A 182 -3.48 -12.85 -19.25
N THR A 183 -3.59 -14.15 -19.54
CA THR A 183 -4.18 -15.12 -18.61
C THR A 183 -3.16 -15.57 -17.56
N THR A 184 -1.90 -15.66 -17.93
CA THR A 184 -0.82 -16.17 -17.09
C THR A 184 -0.12 -15.04 -16.32
N PRO A 185 -0.14 -15.04 -15.00
CA PRO A 185 0.58 -14.05 -14.22
C PRO A 185 2.09 -14.34 -14.22
N LEU A 186 2.90 -13.29 -14.13
CA LEU A 186 4.33 -13.36 -13.87
C LEU A 186 4.64 -13.59 -12.39
N LEU A 187 3.87 -12.90 -11.52
CA LEU A 187 3.95 -13.00 -10.07
C LEU A 187 2.54 -13.13 -9.49
N VAL A 188 2.45 -13.84 -8.37
CA VAL A 188 1.22 -13.91 -7.56
C VAL A 188 1.58 -13.55 -6.13
N LEU A 189 0.90 -12.54 -5.61
CA LEU A 189 0.97 -12.15 -4.20
C LEU A 189 -0.35 -12.48 -3.54
N ARG A 190 -0.32 -13.01 -2.31
CA ARG A 190 -1.52 -13.23 -1.49
C ARG A 190 -1.25 -12.76 -0.08
N LEU A 191 -2.19 -11.99 0.45
CA LEU A 191 -2.23 -11.59 1.85
C LEU A 191 -3.44 -12.25 2.51
N ARG A 192 -3.18 -13.10 3.50
CA ARG A 192 -4.21 -13.77 4.28
C ARG A 192 -4.66 -12.90 5.47
N PRO A 193 -5.88 -13.05 5.98
CA PRO A 193 -6.37 -12.29 7.14
C PRO A 193 -5.51 -12.42 8.40
N ASN A 194 -4.80 -13.53 8.56
CA ASN A 194 -3.88 -13.78 9.67
C ASN A 194 -2.50 -13.10 9.53
N GLY A 195 -2.30 -12.30 8.46
CA GLY A 195 -1.05 -11.60 8.16
C GLY A 195 0.00 -12.45 7.44
N ASP A 196 -0.32 -13.65 7.00
CA ASP A 196 0.60 -14.44 6.17
C ASP A 196 0.62 -13.90 4.74
N VAL A 197 1.82 -13.72 4.20
CA VAL A 197 2.06 -13.30 2.82
C VAL A 197 2.66 -14.46 2.04
N TYR A 198 2.03 -14.77 0.92
CA TYR A 198 2.55 -15.69 -0.09
C TYR A 198 3.04 -14.90 -1.31
N LEU A 199 4.19 -15.27 -1.84
CA LEU A 199 4.76 -14.80 -3.09
C LEU A 199 5.06 -16.02 -3.97
N GLY A 200 4.44 -16.08 -5.15
CA GLY A 200 4.76 -17.02 -6.21
C GLY A 200 5.41 -16.32 -7.40
N VAL A 201 6.50 -16.87 -7.90
CA VAL A 201 7.29 -16.35 -9.05
C VAL A 201 7.30 -17.38 -10.15
N THR A 202 6.82 -17.01 -11.34
CA THR A 202 6.80 -17.92 -12.49
C THR A 202 8.14 -17.92 -13.25
N ARG A 203 8.34 -18.92 -14.10
CA ARG A 203 9.45 -18.95 -15.05
C ARG A 203 9.46 -17.74 -15.97
N GLY A 204 8.28 -17.29 -16.44
CA GLY A 204 8.15 -16.09 -17.27
C GLY A 204 8.72 -14.84 -16.60
N MET A 205 8.49 -14.69 -15.28
CA MET A 205 9.09 -13.60 -14.51
C MET A 205 10.62 -13.71 -14.44
N LEU A 206 11.16 -14.92 -14.20
CA LEU A 206 12.61 -15.13 -14.15
C LEU A 206 13.29 -14.78 -15.46
N ARG A 207 12.68 -15.17 -16.58
CA ARG A 207 13.16 -14.82 -17.92
C ARG A 207 13.14 -13.31 -18.14
N LEU A 208 12.06 -12.66 -17.77
CA LEU A 208 11.90 -11.21 -17.90
C LEU A 208 12.94 -10.45 -17.04
N ALA A 209 13.24 -10.99 -15.86
CA ALA A 209 14.22 -10.45 -14.92
C ALA A 209 15.68 -10.81 -15.29
N ASN A 210 15.94 -11.48 -16.43
CA ASN A 210 17.27 -11.96 -16.82
C ASN A 210 17.93 -12.88 -15.78
N TYR A 211 17.11 -13.62 -15.01
CA TYR A 211 17.63 -14.59 -14.06
C TYR A 211 17.98 -15.91 -14.78
N PRO A 212 19.22 -16.44 -14.63
CA PRO A 212 19.63 -17.68 -15.29
C PRO A 212 18.93 -18.88 -14.65
N TRP A 213 17.92 -19.39 -15.33
CA TRP A 213 17.21 -20.61 -14.94
C TRP A 213 17.41 -21.68 -16.01
N SER A 214 17.94 -22.85 -15.63
CA SER A 214 18.28 -23.94 -16.54
C SER A 214 17.17 -24.98 -16.74
N GLY A 215 16.05 -24.85 -16.03
CA GLY A 215 14.91 -25.77 -16.14
C GLY A 215 14.14 -25.61 -17.44
N ASN A 216 13.34 -26.62 -17.77
CA ASN A 216 12.50 -26.68 -18.99
C ASN A 216 11.01 -26.48 -18.69
N GLU A 217 10.65 -25.98 -17.51
CA GLU A 217 9.26 -25.72 -17.10
C GLU A 217 8.60 -24.72 -18.06
N ALA A 218 7.27 -24.76 -18.13
CA ALA A 218 6.51 -23.78 -18.89
C ALA A 218 6.63 -22.37 -18.26
N GLU A 219 6.45 -21.33 -19.06
CA GLU A 219 6.52 -19.94 -18.55
C GLU A 219 5.49 -19.64 -17.47
N SER A 220 4.38 -20.37 -17.46
CA SER A 220 3.33 -20.29 -16.45
C SER A 220 3.66 -20.98 -15.12
N ASP A 221 4.66 -21.86 -15.10
CA ASP A 221 4.94 -22.69 -13.95
C ASP A 221 5.58 -21.86 -12.83
N MET A 222 5.13 -22.09 -11.59
CA MET A 222 5.71 -21.47 -10.41
C MET A 222 7.05 -22.12 -10.09
N ILE A 223 8.11 -21.31 -10.07
CA ILE A 223 9.48 -21.77 -9.81
C ILE A 223 9.86 -21.52 -8.35
N PHE A 224 9.49 -20.35 -7.82
CA PHE A 224 9.73 -19.99 -6.43
C PHE A 224 8.42 -19.67 -5.75
N GLU A 225 8.26 -20.26 -4.56
CA GLU A 225 7.13 -19.98 -3.68
C GLU A 225 7.66 -19.68 -2.28
N VAL A 226 7.25 -18.58 -1.70
CA VAL A 226 7.67 -18.13 -0.37
C VAL A 226 6.45 -17.75 0.44
N GLU A 227 6.34 -18.28 1.66
CA GLU A 227 5.37 -17.83 2.64
C GLU A 227 6.09 -17.20 3.84
N ARG A 228 5.63 -16.04 4.29
CA ARG A 228 6.16 -15.34 5.47
C ARG A 228 5.03 -14.64 6.24
N LYS A 229 5.17 -14.57 7.57
CA LYS A 229 4.32 -13.71 8.42
C LYS A 229 4.84 -12.27 8.38
N LEU A 230 3.93 -11.31 8.17
CA LEU A 230 4.25 -9.88 8.25
C LEU A 230 4.57 -9.42 9.68
N THR A 231 4.12 -10.17 10.69
CA THR A 231 4.23 -9.83 12.11
C THR A 231 5.35 -10.62 12.79
N GLN A 232 6.59 -10.42 12.38
CA GLN A 232 7.74 -10.64 13.26
C GLN A 232 8.70 -9.48 13.11
N THR A 233 8.36 -8.38 13.80
CA THR A 233 9.39 -7.45 14.27
C THR A 233 10.12 -8.22 15.36
N SER A 234 11.24 -8.85 15.02
CA SER A 234 12.18 -9.33 16.03
C SER A 234 12.60 -8.14 16.89
N THR A 235 12.21 -8.18 18.14
CA THR A 235 12.78 -7.42 19.26
C THR A 235 14.29 -7.61 19.32
#